data_29994ee2dbb9d227933e370a3b84708a
#
_entry.id   29994ee2dbb9d227933e370a3b84708a
#
_cell.length_a   1.000
_cell.length_b   1.000
_cell.length_c   1.000
_cell.angle_alpha   90.00
_cell.angle_beta   90.00
_cell.angle_gamma   90.00
#
_symmetry.space_group_name_H-M   'P 1'
#
loop_
_entity.id
_entity.type
_entity.pdbx_description
1 polymer ?
#
loop_
_entity_poly.entity_id
_entity_poly.type
_entity_poly.pdbx_seq_one_letter_code
_entity_poly.pdbx_strand_id
1 'polypeptide(L)'
;MKFEGRVAIVTGAGQGMGKAHAVTLASRGARVVVNDVSREHAEQVVKEIEGAGGTAVIDVHDVANEASRIVQTALDAFGQLDIVVNNAGIIRVGLFGEQPMEEFWKVFDVSFRGTAELSQAAWPHLVKSGSGRLILVSSSGILANPGAAAYGAAKGAIWALGNTLAQEGDRVGVQVSTLMPTAWTPMTESAYSDPNIIRTLRDGLGPEHVANFVAYLSHQDTTVHGDMFQVSGGRASRMVLTGLPRVQSTENTPEGWIAVADQLSADSEDLTQYRVTGQQFADEMIAANPSVAEAFKNMNPADLGA
;
A
#
# COMPACT_ATOMS: atom_id res chain seq x y z
N MET A 1 -0.70 -1.54 -23.04
CA MET A 1 -0.84 -2.56 -21.98
C MET A 1 -2.27 -3.07 -22.00
N LYS A 2 -2.46 -4.38 -22.08
CA LYS A 2 -3.76 -5.07 -22.12
C LYS A 2 -3.86 -6.05 -20.96
N PHE A 3 -5.07 -6.23 -20.44
CA PHE A 3 -5.36 -7.14 -19.31
C PHE A 3 -6.36 -8.24 -19.73
N GLU A 4 -6.39 -8.57 -21.01
CA GLU A 4 -7.32 -9.57 -21.53
C GLU A 4 -7.19 -10.91 -20.79
N GLY A 5 -8.33 -11.42 -20.32
CA GLY A 5 -8.38 -12.65 -19.54
C GLY A 5 -8.02 -12.51 -18.06
N ARG A 6 -7.51 -11.37 -17.59
CA ARG A 6 -7.14 -11.17 -16.19
C ARG A 6 -8.31 -10.67 -15.35
N VAL A 7 -8.32 -11.06 -14.09
CA VAL A 7 -9.33 -10.69 -13.09
C VAL A 7 -8.70 -9.82 -12.01
N ALA A 8 -9.34 -8.70 -11.72
CA ALA A 8 -8.91 -7.77 -10.71
C ALA A 8 -9.99 -7.53 -9.63
N ILE A 9 -9.59 -7.47 -8.37
CA ILE A 9 -10.38 -6.90 -7.28
C ILE A 9 -9.86 -5.50 -7.01
N VAL A 10 -10.77 -4.52 -6.90
CA VAL A 10 -10.46 -3.16 -6.44
C VAL A 10 -11.36 -2.83 -5.28
N THR A 11 -10.80 -2.55 -4.10
CA THR A 11 -11.58 -2.19 -2.91
C THR A 11 -11.76 -0.68 -2.76
N GLY A 12 -12.90 -0.25 -2.17
CA GLY A 12 -13.28 1.16 -2.12
C GLY A 12 -13.44 1.74 -3.52
N ALA A 13 -13.98 0.95 -4.45
CA ALA A 13 -14.00 1.23 -5.87
C ALA A 13 -15.23 2.04 -6.33
N GLY A 14 -16.13 2.40 -5.41
CA GLY A 14 -17.34 3.15 -5.73
C GLY A 14 -17.10 4.62 -6.08
N GLN A 15 -15.95 5.19 -5.69
CA GLN A 15 -15.64 6.61 -5.94
C GLN A 15 -14.13 6.89 -5.92
N GLY A 16 -13.75 8.11 -6.25
CA GLY A 16 -12.38 8.62 -6.14
C GLY A 16 -11.34 7.77 -6.87
N MET A 17 -10.23 7.49 -6.19
CA MET A 17 -9.13 6.70 -6.77
C MET A 17 -9.54 5.27 -7.08
N GLY A 18 -10.31 4.62 -6.18
CA GLY A 18 -10.74 3.24 -6.40
C GLY A 18 -11.58 3.09 -7.66
N LYS A 19 -12.53 4.01 -7.89
CA LYS A 19 -13.28 4.08 -9.15
C LYS A 19 -12.34 4.22 -10.35
N ALA A 20 -11.39 5.16 -10.28
CA ALA A 20 -10.45 5.38 -11.36
C ALA A 20 -9.59 4.14 -11.65
N HIS A 21 -9.16 3.41 -10.64
CA HIS A 21 -8.44 2.14 -10.80
C HIS A 21 -9.30 1.09 -11.50
N ALA A 22 -10.54 0.89 -11.04
CA ALA A 22 -11.47 -0.07 -11.62
C ALA A 22 -11.75 0.21 -13.10
N VAL A 23 -12.11 1.46 -13.41
CA VAL A 23 -12.39 1.90 -14.80
C VAL A 23 -11.15 1.77 -15.69
N THR A 24 -9.98 2.15 -15.20
CA THR A 24 -8.72 2.07 -15.97
C THR A 24 -8.34 0.62 -16.29
N LEU A 25 -8.46 -0.30 -15.33
CA LEU A 25 -8.18 -1.72 -15.56
C LEU A 25 -9.21 -2.34 -16.51
N ALA A 26 -10.50 -2.06 -16.32
CA ALA A 26 -11.57 -2.58 -17.16
C ALA A 26 -11.48 -2.08 -18.61
N SER A 27 -11.18 -0.79 -18.84
CA SER A 27 -11.00 -0.22 -20.19
C SER A 27 -9.85 -0.84 -20.97
N ARG A 28 -8.96 -1.56 -20.28
CA ARG A 28 -7.82 -2.27 -20.85
C ARG A 28 -8.03 -3.79 -20.95
N GLY A 29 -9.25 -4.27 -20.68
CA GLY A 29 -9.66 -5.66 -20.85
C GLY A 29 -9.63 -6.52 -19.60
N ALA A 30 -9.36 -5.97 -18.40
CA ALA A 30 -9.54 -6.71 -17.14
C ALA A 30 -11.03 -6.94 -16.86
N ARG A 31 -11.36 -8.08 -16.24
CA ARG A 31 -12.64 -8.32 -15.58
C ARG A 31 -12.53 -7.85 -14.13
N VAL A 32 -13.38 -6.95 -13.69
CA VAL A 32 -13.18 -6.25 -12.42
C VAL A 32 -14.28 -6.54 -11.41
N VAL A 33 -13.90 -6.93 -10.20
CA VAL A 33 -14.78 -6.88 -9.03
C VAL A 33 -14.69 -5.48 -8.43
N VAL A 34 -15.78 -4.73 -8.53
CA VAL A 34 -15.94 -3.38 -7.97
C VAL A 34 -16.47 -3.54 -6.55
N ASN A 35 -15.58 -3.54 -5.56
CA ASN A 35 -15.96 -3.64 -4.16
C ASN A 35 -16.12 -2.26 -3.52
N ASP A 36 -17.27 -2.01 -2.93
CA ASP A 36 -17.55 -0.86 -2.07
C ASP A 36 -18.73 -1.17 -1.15
N VAL A 37 -18.67 -0.73 0.10
CA VAL A 37 -19.80 -0.92 1.05
C VAL A 37 -21.06 -0.16 0.63
N SER A 38 -20.93 0.89 -0.19
CA SER A 38 -22.05 1.56 -0.84
C SER A 38 -22.44 0.82 -2.13
N ARG A 39 -23.53 0.07 -2.06
CA ARG A 39 -24.13 -0.60 -3.22
C ARG A 39 -24.38 0.38 -4.38
N GLU A 40 -24.95 1.54 -4.08
CA GLU A 40 -25.27 2.54 -5.07
C GLU A 40 -24.02 2.99 -5.86
N HIS A 41 -22.95 3.34 -5.15
CA HIS A 41 -21.70 3.76 -5.78
C HIS A 41 -21.06 2.64 -6.61
N ALA A 42 -21.05 1.42 -6.08
CA ALA A 42 -20.49 0.28 -6.81
C ALA A 42 -21.30 -0.02 -8.09
N GLU A 43 -22.64 0.02 -8.03
CA GLU A 43 -23.50 -0.17 -9.20
C GLU A 43 -23.30 0.90 -10.27
N GLN A 44 -23.09 2.16 -9.88
CA GLN A 44 -22.81 3.24 -10.82
C GLN A 44 -21.50 2.98 -11.58
N VAL A 45 -20.45 2.51 -10.89
CA VAL A 45 -19.16 2.20 -11.51
C VAL A 45 -19.26 0.98 -12.41
N VAL A 46 -19.97 -0.06 -12.02
CA VAL A 46 -20.21 -1.24 -12.88
C VAL A 46 -20.94 -0.83 -14.16
N LYS A 47 -22.02 -0.03 -14.07
CA LYS A 47 -22.74 0.48 -15.24
C LYS A 47 -21.85 1.33 -16.16
N GLU A 48 -20.96 2.15 -15.60
CA GLU A 48 -20.00 2.94 -16.37
C GLU A 48 -19.03 2.03 -17.13
N ILE A 49 -18.48 1.01 -16.48
CA ILE A 49 -17.57 0.04 -17.06
C ILE A 49 -18.27 -0.74 -18.20
N GLU A 50 -19.46 -1.27 -17.94
CA GLU A 50 -20.23 -2.03 -18.92
C GLU A 50 -20.68 -1.17 -20.10
N GLY A 51 -21.11 0.07 -19.83
CA GLY A 51 -21.47 1.07 -20.85
C GLY A 51 -20.30 1.42 -21.78
N ALA A 52 -19.07 1.29 -21.31
CA ALA A 52 -17.85 1.46 -22.11
C ALA A 52 -17.36 0.14 -22.77
N GLY A 53 -18.11 -0.95 -22.64
CA GLY A 53 -17.77 -2.26 -23.23
C GLY A 53 -16.81 -3.11 -22.38
N GLY A 54 -16.54 -2.72 -21.13
CA GLY A 54 -15.76 -3.49 -20.17
C GLY A 54 -16.62 -4.57 -19.47
N THR A 55 -15.98 -5.31 -18.56
CA THR A 55 -16.65 -6.36 -17.76
C THR A 55 -16.40 -6.11 -16.28
N ALA A 56 -17.45 -5.99 -15.50
CA ALA A 56 -17.36 -5.83 -14.06
C ALA A 56 -18.52 -6.50 -13.33
N VAL A 57 -18.29 -6.84 -12.07
CA VAL A 57 -19.33 -7.27 -11.12
C VAL A 57 -19.24 -6.45 -9.85
N ILE A 58 -20.41 -6.28 -9.21
CA ILE A 58 -20.49 -5.59 -7.91
C ILE A 58 -20.09 -6.55 -6.78
N ASP A 59 -19.42 -6.00 -5.77
CA ASP A 59 -19.26 -6.62 -4.46
C ASP A 59 -19.51 -5.57 -3.37
N VAL A 60 -20.26 -5.93 -2.33
CA VAL A 60 -20.65 -5.01 -1.23
C VAL A 60 -20.19 -5.47 0.14
N HIS A 61 -19.34 -6.47 0.20
CA HIS A 61 -18.79 -6.95 1.46
C HIS A 61 -17.85 -5.91 2.09
N ASP A 62 -17.92 -5.79 3.41
CA ASP A 62 -17.04 -4.92 4.17
C ASP A 62 -15.63 -5.55 4.27
N VAL A 63 -14.64 -4.85 3.73
CA VAL A 63 -13.24 -5.29 3.76
C VAL A 63 -12.73 -5.56 5.18
N ALA A 64 -13.25 -4.84 6.18
CA ALA A 64 -12.83 -5.00 7.57
C ALA A 64 -13.30 -6.31 8.23
N ASN A 65 -14.35 -6.95 7.70
CA ASN A 65 -14.99 -8.10 8.35
C ASN A 65 -15.24 -9.28 7.40
N GLU A 66 -15.22 -9.06 6.08
CA GLU A 66 -15.70 -10.02 5.10
C GLU A 66 -14.71 -10.18 3.91
N ALA A 67 -13.43 -9.92 4.13
CA ALA A 67 -12.39 -9.91 3.10
C ALA A 67 -12.35 -11.19 2.24
N SER A 68 -12.54 -12.37 2.84
CA SER A 68 -12.57 -13.64 2.10
C SER A 68 -13.76 -13.75 1.14
N ARG A 69 -14.89 -13.11 1.45
CA ARG A 69 -16.08 -13.10 0.58
C ARG A 69 -15.85 -12.26 -0.67
N ILE A 70 -15.06 -11.19 -0.56
CA ILE A 70 -14.67 -10.37 -1.72
C ILE A 70 -13.87 -11.22 -2.72
N VAL A 71 -12.94 -12.05 -2.22
CA VAL A 71 -12.21 -13.02 -3.05
C VAL A 71 -13.16 -14.03 -3.68
N GLN A 72 -14.11 -14.55 -2.90
CA GLN A 72 -15.07 -15.51 -3.39
C GLN A 72 -15.93 -14.95 -4.54
N THR A 73 -16.32 -13.66 -4.47
CA THR A 73 -17.03 -12.99 -5.56
C THR A 73 -16.23 -13.03 -6.88
N ALA A 74 -14.91 -12.84 -6.83
CA ALA A 74 -14.08 -12.94 -8.04
C ALA A 74 -14.02 -14.36 -8.60
N LEU A 75 -13.93 -15.35 -7.71
CA LEU A 75 -13.89 -16.76 -8.09
C LEU A 75 -15.22 -17.24 -8.68
N ASP A 76 -16.32 -16.87 -8.06
CA ASP A 76 -17.67 -17.25 -8.52
C ASP A 76 -18.02 -16.61 -9.85
N ALA A 77 -17.66 -15.34 -10.04
CA ALA A 77 -17.98 -14.62 -11.26
C ALA A 77 -17.03 -14.95 -12.43
N PHE A 78 -15.74 -15.19 -12.14
CA PHE A 78 -14.71 -15.22 -13.17
C PHE A 78 -13.79 -16.44 -13.12
N GLY A 79 -13.84 -17.27 -12.08
CA GLY A 79 -13.07 -18.51 -11.93
C GLY A 79 -11.59 -18.34 -11.56
N GLN A 80 -11.09 -17.11 -11.42
CA GLN A 80 -9.68 -16.83 -11.11
C GLN A 80 -9.49 -15.47 -10.43
N LEU A 81 -8.27 -15.20 -9.94
CA LEU A 81 -7.87 -13.90 -9.41
C LEU A 81 -6.40 -13.65 -9.74
N ASP A 82 -6.10 -12.52 -10.38
CA ASP A 82 -4.77 -12.17 -10.85
C ASP A 82 -4.23 -10.87 -10.22
N ILE A 83 -5.12 -9.95 -9.88
CA ILE A 83 -4.76 -8.60 -9.43
C ILE A 83 -5.63 -8.23 -8.23
N VAL A 84 -4.99 -7.71 -7.18
CA VAL A 84 -5.70 -7.08 -6.05
C VAL A 84 -5.17 -5.67 -5.85
N VAL A 85 -6.08 -4.69 -5.86
CA VAL A 85 -5.80 -3.31 -5.50
C VAL A 85 -6.49 -3.01 -4.17
N ASN A 86 -5.72 -3.09 -3.08
CA ASN A 86 -6.14 -2.74 -1.73
C ASN A 86 -6.18 -1.21 -1.58
N ASN A 87 -7.27 -0.59 -2.01
CA ASN A 87 -7.44 0.85 -2.00
C ASN A 87 -8.37 1.35 -0.88
N ALA A 88 -9.28 0.52 -0.38
CA ALA A 88 -10.22 0.90 0.68
C ALA A 88 -9.51 1.49 1.91
N GLY A 89 -10.08 2.54 2.46
CA GLY A 89 -9.57 3.18 3.66
C GLY A 89 -10.40 4.38 4.05
N ILE A 90 -10.39 4.70 5.33
CA ILE A 90 -11.07 5.85 5.90
C ILE A 90 -10.10 6.71 6.72
N ILE A 91 -10.43 7.97 6.87
CA ILE A 91 -9.73 8.89 7.77
C ILE A 91 -10.71 9.39 8.84
N ARG A 92 -10.21 9.60 10.05
CA ARG A 92 -10.86 10.31 11.13
C ARG A 92 -9.87 11.31 11.70
N VAL A 93 -10.28 12.56 11.76
CA VAL A 93 -9.41 13.65 12.22
C VAL A 93 -9.76 14.01 13.66
N GLY A 94 -8.74 14.12 14.49
CA GLY A 94 -8.80 14.51 15.90
C GLY A 94 -7.42 14.43 16.53
N LEU A 95 -7.10 15.32 17.48
CA LEU A 95 -5.85 15.24 18.21
C LEU A 95 -5.79 13.92 19.01
N PHE A 96 -4.63 13.28 19.04
CA PHE A 96 -4.47 11.93 19.62
C PHE A 96 -4.98 11.84 21.08
N GLY A 97 -4.75 12.88 21.89
CA GLY A 97 -5.23 12.91 23.28
C GLY A 97 -6.75 13.12 23.44
N GLU A 98 -7.46 13.46 22.39
CA GLU A 98 -8.90 13.78 22.38
C GLU A 98 -9.72 12.79 21.54
N GLN A 99 -9.10 12.06 20.64
CA GLN A 99 -9.77 11.14 19.74
C GLN A 99 -10.28 9.90 20.50
N PRO A 100 -11.57 9.54 20.40
CA PRO A 100 -12.08 8.29 20.94
C PRO A 100 -11.34 7.08 20.34
N MET A 101 -10.89 6.15 21.20
CA MET A 101 -10.17 4.95 20.73
C MET A 101 -10.99 4.07 19.82
N GLU A 102 -12.32 4.10 19.92
CA GLU A 102 -13.21 3.39 18.99
C GLU A 102 -13.02 3.90 17.54
N GLU A 103 -12.97 5.22 17.35
CA GLU A 103 -12.72 5.82 16.03
C GLU A 103 -11.30 5.54 15.55
N PHE A 104 -10.32 5.49 16.46
CA PHE A 104 -8.95 5.09 16.15
C PHE A 104 -8.91 3.67 15.57
N TRP A 105 -9.49 2.70 16.28
CA TRP A 105 -9.49 1.29 15.85
C TRP A 105 -10.33 1.08 14.60
N LYS A 106 -11.42 1.80 14.41
CA LYS A 106 -12.23 1.74 13.18
C LYS A 106 -11.41 2.11 11.93
N VAL A 107 -10.56 3.16 12.03
CA VAL A 107 -9.64 3.52 10.93
C VAL A 107 -8.66 2.37 10.67
N PHE A 108 -8.14 1.77 11.72
CA PHE A 108 -7.18 0.66 11.63
C PHE A 108 -7.81 -0.58 11.05
N ASP A 109 -9.03 -0.94 11.46
CA ASP A 109 -9.77 -2.10 10.99
C ASP A 109 -10.05 -2.00 9.48
N VAL A 110 -10.60 -0.88 9.02
CA VAL A 110 -10.90 -0.70 7.59
C VAL A 110 -9.62 -0.61 6.77
N SER A 111 -8.65 0.22 7.19
CA SER A 111 -7.49 0.52 6.35
C SER A 111 -6.42 -0.56 6.40
N PHE A 112 -6.08 -1.09 7.59
CA PHE A 112 -4.98 -2.07 7.73
C PHE A 112 -5.48 -3.50 7.82
N ARG A 113 -6.39 -3.83 8.78
CA ARG A 113 -6.89 -5.21 8.93
C ARG A 113 -7.51 -5.70 7.63
N GLY A 114 -8.41 -4.91 7.04
CA GLY A 114 -9.02 -5.26 5.76
C GLY A 114 -8.01 -5.49 4.64
N THR A 115 -6.98 -4.64 4.56
CA THR A 115 -5.86 -4.84 3.61
C THR A 115 -5.12 -6.15 3.86
N ALA A 116 -4.79 -6.46 5.12
CA ALA A 116 -4.05 -7.67 5.48
C ALA A 116 -4.88 -8.94 5.22
N GLU A 117 -6.13 -8.98 5.68
CA GLU A 117 -7.02 -10.12 5.52
C GLU A 117 -7.35 -10.39 4.04
N LEU A 118 -7.62 -9.33 3.26
CA LEU A 118 -7.86 -9.49 1.82
C LEU A 118 -6.60 -9.98 1.09
N SER A 119 -5.43 -9.45 1.44
CA SER A 119 -4.16 -9.91 0.86
C SER A 119 -3.92 -11.38 1.16
N GLN A 120 -4.14 -11.81 2.42
CA GLN A 120 -3.99 -13.20 2.84
C GLN A 120 -4.97 -14.13 2.12
N ALA A 121 -6.26 -13.76 2.06
CA ALA A 121 -7.28 -14.55 1.36
C ALA A 121 -7.00 -14.66 -0.15
N ALA A 122 -6.49 -13.61 -0.78
CA ALA A 122 -6.15 -13.57 -2.19
C ALA A 122 -4.85 -14.32 -2.53
N TRP A 123 -3.93 -14.43 -1.58
CA TRP A 123 -2.56 -14.91 -1.82
C TRP A 123 -2.47 -16.23 -2.58
N PRO A 124 -3.16 -17.32 -2.20
CA PRO A 124 -3.08 -18.59 -2.93
C PRO A 124 -3.57 -18.47 -4.38
N HIS A 125 -4.50 -17.58 -4.65
CA HIS A 125 -5.06 -17.35 -5.99
C HIS A 125 -4.09 -16.53 -6.86
N LEU A 126 -3.43 -15.52 -6.26
CA LEU A 126 -2.38 -14.75 -6.91
C LEU A 126 -1.17 -15.64 -7.27
N VAL A 127 -0.78 -16.55 -6.38
CA VAL A 127 0.25 -17.57 -6.66
C VAL A 127 -0.17 -18.47 -7.82
N LYS A 128 -1.40 -18.98 -7.79
CA LYS A 128 -1.96 -19.84 -8.84
C LYS A 128 -2.02 -19.16 -10.20
N SER A 129 -2.22 -17.85 -10.23
CA SER A 129 -2.21 -17.04 -11.46
C SER A 129 -0.89 -17.11 -12.24
N GLY A 130 0.24 -17.37 -11.56
CA GLY A 130 1.59 -17.37 -12.15
C GLY A 130 2.09 -15.96 -12.56
N SER A 131 1.25 -14.94 -12.40
CA SER A 131 1.59 -13.53 -12.65
C SER A 131 0.84 -12.59 -11.69
N GLY A 132 0.63 -13.04 -10.45
CA GLY A 132 -0.11 -12.31 -9.42
C GLY A 132 0.42 -10.91 -9.15
N ARG A 133 -0.48 -9.97 -8.94
CA ARG A 133 -0.16 -8.58 -8.61
C ARG A 133 -0.95 -8.13 -7.39
N LEU A 134 -0.24 -7.63 -6.40
CA LEU A 134 -0.81 -7.08 -5.18
C LEU A 134 -0.38 -5.62 -5.03
N ILE A 135 -1.33 -4.72 -5.13
CA ILE A 135 -1.11 -3.29 -5.00
C ILE A 135 -1.70 -2.82 -3.67
N LEU A 136 -0.85 -2.25 -2.82
CA LEU A 136 -1.21 -1.75 -1.50
C LEU A 136 -1.20 -0.23 -1.49
N VAL A 137 -2.33 0.39 -1.12
CA VAL A 137 -2.43 1.85 -1.09
C VAL A 137 -2.18 2.37 0.33
N SER A 138 -0.95 2.85 0.55
CA SER A 138 -0.52 3.60 1.72
C SER A 138 -0.87 5.10 1.57
N SER A 139 -0.12 6.01 2.16
CA SER A 139 -0.36 7.47 2.09
C SER A 139 0.88 8.26 2.52
N SER A 140 1.00 9.51 2.07
CA SER A 140 1.92 10.50 2.64
C SER A 140 1.65 10.82 4.12
N GLY A 141 0.49 10.40 4.65
CA GLY A 141 0.19 10.49 6.09
C GLY A 141 1.18 9.77 7.01
N ILE A 142 2.00 8.85 6.48
CA ILE A 142 3.11 8.22 7.23
C ILE A 142 4.24 9.20 7.57
N LEU A 143 4.35 10.32 6.88
CA LEU A 143 5.41 11.33 7.06
C LEU A 143 5.10 12.37 8.15
N ALA A 144 4.10 12.16 8.94
CA ALA A 144 3.49 13.00 9.95
C ALA A 144 2.31 13.85 9.42
N ASN A 145 1.16 13.62 10.04
CA ASN A 145 -0.06 14.38 9.78
C ASN A 145 -0.77 14.62 11.12
N PRO A 146 -0.50 15.76 11.80
CA PRO A 146 -1.14 16.07 13.07
C PRO A 146 -2.67 15.97 12.97
N GLY A 147 -3.28 15.33 13.95
CA GLY A 147 -4.73 15.06 13.96
C GLY A 147 -5.17 13.84 13.15
N ALA A 148 -4.25 13.08 12.55
CA ALA A 148 -4.57 11.86 11.80
C ALA A 148 -3.71 10.66 12.26
N ALA A 149 -3.50 10.52 13.57
CA ALA A 149 -2.60 9.50 14.13
C ALA A 149 -3.00 8.07 13.75
N ALA A 150 -4.30 7.72 13.85
CA ALA A 150 -4.81 6.41 13.44
C ALA A 150 -4.54 6.11 11.96
N TYR A 151 -4.79 7.10 11.12
CA TYR A 151 -4.59 6.97 9.67
C TYR A 151 -3.12 6.80 9.32
N GLY A 152 -2.25 7.66 9.87
CA GLY A 152 -0.80 7.56 9.67
C GLY A 152 -0.24 6.21 10.12
N ALA A 153 -0.65 5.73 11.31
CA ALA A 153 -0.26 4.43 11.84
C ALA A 153 -0.72 3.27 10.93
N ALA A 154 -2.00 3.26 10.52
CA ALA A 154 -2.54 2.23 9.63
C ALA A 154 -1.81 2.21 8.27
N LYS A 155 -1.56 3.39 7.69
CA LYS A 155 -0.85 3.51 6.41
C LYS A 155 0.64 3.16 6.51
N GLY A 156 1.28 3.42 7.66
CA GLY A 156 2.63 2.95 7.97
C GLY A 156 2.70 1.42 8.09
N ALA A 157 1.71 0.82 8.75
CA ALA A 157 1.59 -0.64 8.85
C ALA A 157 1.41 -1.30 7.45
N ILE A 158 0.64 -0.69 6.54
CA ILE A 158 0.51 -1.16 5.15
C ILE A 158 1.87 -1.13 4.43
N TRP A 159 2.66 -0.09 4.60
CA TRP A 159 3.99 -0.02 4.02
C TRP A 159 4.89 -1.15 4.52
N ALA A 160 4.95 -1.36 5.84
CA ALA A 160 5.75 -2.44 6.43
C ALA A 160 5.30 -3.83 5.96
N LEU A 161 3.97 -4.06 5.89
CA LEU A 161 3.39 -5.28 5.34
C LEU A 161 3.81 -5.48 3.88
N GLY A 162 3.72 -4.43 3.06
CA GLY A 162 4.10 -4.48 1.64
C GLY A 162 5.54 -4.88 1.41
N ASN A 163 6.45 -4.36 2.25
CA ASN A 163 7.87 -4.71 2.20
C ASN A 163 8.10 -6.21 2.47
N THR A 164 7.42 -6.76 3.47
CA THR A 164 7.52 -8.20 3.81
C THR A 164 6.91 -9.06 2.71
N LEU A 165 5.68 -8.74 2.28
CA LEU A 165 4.99 -9.51 1.26
C LEU A 165 5.69 -9.45 -0.11
N ALA A 166 6.44 -8.40 -0.41
CA ALA A 166 7.24 -8.34 -1.63
C ALA A 166 8.34 -9.41 -1.64
N GLN A 167 9.05 -9.58 -0.52
CA GLN A 167 10.10 -10.61 -0.40
C GLN A 167 9.53 -12.04 -0.39
N GLU A 168 8.38 -12.25 0.24
CA GLU A 168 7.67 -13.52 0.19
C GLU A 168 7.17 -13.82 -1.22
N GLY A 169 6.65 -12.79 -1.90
CA GLY A 169 6.12 -12.84 -3.25
C GLY A 169 7.16 -13.24 -4.30
N ASP A 170 8.41 -12.77 -4.15
CA ASP A 170 9.53 -13.14 -5.03
C ASP A 170 9.75 -14.65 -5.12
N ARG A 171 9.49 -15.37 -4.04
CA ARG A 171 9.65 -16.82 -3.98
C ARG A 171 8.54 -17.59 -4.70
N VAL A 172 7.39 -16.98 -4.91
CA VAL A 172 6.18 -17.62 -5.44
C VAL A 172 5.59 -16.93 -6.68
N GLY A 173 6.31 -15.92 -7.23
CA GLY A 173 5.91 -15.22 -8.45
C GLY A 173 4.79 -14.21 -8.27
N VAL A 174 4.54 -13.72 -7.06
CA VAL A 174 3.61 -12.62 -6.79
C VAL A 174 4.39 -11.31 -6.63
N GLN A 175 4.10 -10.33 -7.48
CA GLN A 175 4.71 -9.01 -7.35
C GLN A 175 3.85 -8.09 -6.48
N VAL A 176 4.48 -7.50 -5.46
CA VAL A 176 3.83 -6.59 -4.51
C VAL A 176 4.42 -5.20 -4.64
N SER A 177 3.57 -4.18 -4.74
CA SER A 177 3.99 -2.78 -4.77
C SER A 177 3.12 -1.95 -3.83
N THR A 178 3.75 -0.99 -3.14
CA THR A 178 3.05 -0.08 -2.24
C THR A 178 3.00 1.32 -2.84
N LEU A 179 1.87 2.01 -2.70
CA LEU A 179 1.66 3.35 -3.22
C LEU A 179 1.46 4.35 -2.10
N MET A 180 2.00 5.55 -2.29
CA MET A 180 1.75 6.75 -1.52
C MET A 180 1.16 7.82 -2.46
N PRO A 181 -0.14 7.69 -2.79
CA PRO A 181 -0.76 8.53 -3.82
C PRO A 181 -1.16 9.89 -3.28
N THR A 182 -1.18 10.88 -4.19
CA THR A 182 -1.89 12.14 -4.00
C THR A 182 -2.77 12.39 -5.22
N ALA A 183 -4.09 12.45 -4.99
CA ALA A 183 -5.07 12.70 -6.03
C ALA A 183 -6.22 13.56 -5.47
N TRP A 184 -6.85 14.31 -6.37
CA TRP A 184 -8.10 15.00 -6.04
C TRP A 184 -9.25 13.98 -5.95
N THR A 185 -9.88 13.90 -4.79
CA THR A 185 -10.96 12.96 -4.48
C THR A 185 -11.94 13.63 -3.51
N PRO A 186 -13.15 13.10 -3.29
CA PRO A 186 -14.05 13.61 -2.25
C PRO A 186 -13.39 13.71 -0.86
N MET A 187 -12.45 12.86 -0.54
CA MET A 187 -11.67 12.92 0.72
C MET A 187 -10.77 14.16 0.78
N THR A 188 -10.10 14.51 -0.32
CA THR A 188 -9.24 15.69 -0.40
C THR A 188 -10.04 17.00 -0.55
N GLU A 189 -11.16 16.95 -1.23
CA GLU A 189 -12.03 18.14 -1.43
C GLU A 189 -12.50 18.75 -0.11
N SER A 190 -12.81 17.91 0.88
CA SER A 190 -13.24 18.36 2.20
C SER A 190 -12.17 19.13 3.01
N ALA A 191 -10.92 19.10 2.58
CA ALA A 191 -9.80 19.78 3.25
C ALA A 191 -9.56 21.22 2.79
N TYR A 192 -10.23 21.66 1.70
CA TYR A 192 -10.01 22.97 1.10
C TYR A 192 -11.32 23.74 0.95
N SER A 193 -11.27 25.08 1.15
CA SER A 193 -12.42 25.97 1.00
C SER A 193 -12.25 27.03 -0.09
N ASP A 194 -11.01 27.30 -0.54
CA ASP A 194 -10.75 28.28 -1.60
C ASP A 194 -11.05 27.68 -2.99
N PRO A 195 -12.01 28.28 -3.75
CA PRO A 195 -12.41 27.75 -5.06
C PRO A 195 -11.27 27.73 -6.11
N ASN A 196 -10.28 28.61 -6.01
CA ASN A 196 -9.16 28.66 -6.94
C ASN A 196 -8.16 27.54 -6.64
N ILE A 197 -7.89 27.28 -5.36
CA ILE A 197 -7.09 26.15 -4.92
C ILE A 197 -7.78 24.84 -5.34
N ILE A 198 -9.07 24.69 -5.04
CA ILE A 198 -9.89 23.54 -5.43
C ILE A 198 -9.78 23.27 -6.93
N ARG A 199 -9.98 24.28 -7.76
CA ARG A 199 -9.87 24.12 -9.22
C ARG A 199 -8.48 23.71 -9.66
N THR A 200 -7.43 24.37 -9.16
CA THR A 200 -6.04 24.09 -9.52
C THR A 200 -5.63 22.65 -9.14
N LEU A 201 -6.02 22.21 -7.94
CA LEU A 201 -5.72 20.85 -7.47
C LEU A 201 -6.53 19.80 -8.23
N ARG A 202 -7.81 20.09 -8.52
CA ARG A 202 -8.67 19.20 -9.31
C ARG A 202 -8.10 18.97 -10.71
N ASP A 203 -7.69 20.04 -11.39
CA ASP A 203 -7.17 19.97 -12.75
C ASP A 203 -5.77 19.33 -12.83
N GLY A 204 -4.96 19.48 -11.76
CA GLY A 204 -3.59 18.96 -11.73
C GLY A 204 -3.42 17.59 -11.08
N LEU A 205 -4.37 17.16 -10.25
CA LEU A 205 -4.28 15.94 -9.44
C LEU A 205 -5.42 14.95 -9.72
N GLY A 206 -5.87 14.85 -10.96
CA GLY A 206 -6.89 13.88 -11.33
C GLY A 206 -6.52 12.45 -10.90
N PRO A 207 -7.47 11.65 -10.37
CA PRO A 207 -7.20 10.28 -9.91
C PRO A 207 -6.75 9.33 -11.02
N GLU A 208 -7.03 9.67 -12.28
CA GLU A 208 -6.59 8.92 -13.46
C GLU A 208 -5.05 8.86 -13.59
N HIS A 209 -4.32 9.85 -13.10
CA HIS A 209 -2.86 9.82 -13.08
C HIS A 209 -2.33 8.69 -12.20
N VAL A 210 -2.94 8.51 -11.02
CA VAL A 210 -2.59 7.41 -10.11
C VAL A 210 -3.07 6.08 -10.70
N ALA A 211 -4.28 6.04 -11.27
CA ALA A 211 -4.84 4.82 -11.86
C ALA A 211 -4.01 4.28 -13.02
N ASN A 212 -3.45 5.16 -13.86
CA ASN A 212 -2.54 4.75 -14.92
C ASN A 212 -1.24 4.12 -14.39
N PHE A 213 -0.70 4.63 -13.29
CA PHE A 213 0.48 4.03 -12.65
C PHE A 213 0.14 2.70 -11.96
N VAL A 214 -1.03 2.59 -11.33
CA VAL A 214 -1.54 1.30 -10.81
C VAL A 214 -1.70 0.29 -11.92
N ALA A 215 -2.26 0.66 -13.07
CA ALA A 215 -2.36 -0.22 -14.22
C ALA A 215 -0.97 -0.66 -14.72
N TYR A 216 0.01 0.24 -14.76
CA TYR A 216 1.40 -0.11 -15.09
C TYR A 216 1.96 -1.17 -14.14
N LEU A 217 1.86 -0.97 -12.82
CA LEU A 217 2.34 -1.94 -11.82
C LEU A 217 1.56 -3.27 -11.85
N SER A 218 0.29 -3.24 -12.23
CA SER A 218 -0.58 -4.41 -12.30
C SER A 218 -0.36 -5.27 -13.55
N HIS A 219 0.39 -4.77 -14.53
CA HIS A 219 0.61 -5.50 -15.78
C HIS A 219 1.57 -6.69 -15.57
N GLN A 220 1.31 -7.80 -16.25
CA GLN A 220 2.10 -9.02 -16.12
C GLN A 220 3.56 -8.87 -16.55
N ASP A 221 3.84 -7.98 -17.51
CA ASP A 221 5.20 -7.76 -18.02
C ASP A 221 5.98 -6.70 -17.22
N THR A 222 5.35 -6.09 -16.19
CA THR A 222 6.05 -5.14 -15.32
C THR A 222 6.98 -5.89 -14.38
N THR A 223 8.23 -5.44 -14.33
CA THR A 223 9.26 -6.00 -13.43
C THR A 223 9.50 -5.12 -12.20
N VAL A 224 8.87 -3.96 -12.15
CA VAL A 224 8.96 -3.01 -11.03
C VAL A 224 8.04 -3.46 -9.91
N HIS A 225 8.61 -3.84 -8.78
CA HIS A 225 7.88 -4.24 -7.58
C HIS A 225 8.78 -4.13 -6.33
N GLY A 226 8.24 -4.40 -5.15
CA GLY A 226 8.99 -4.44 -3.90
C GLY A 226 9.34 -3.07 -3.31
N ASP A 227 8.92 -2.00 -3.97
CA ASP A 227 9.18 -0.62 -3.55
C ASP A 227 7.87 0.10 -3.18
N MET A 228 8.02 1.21 -2.45
CA MET A 228 6.95 2.18 -2.26
C MET A 228 7.13 3.34 -3.25
N PHE A 229 6.03 3.75 -3.90
CA PHE A 229 6.03 4.84 -4.88
C PHE A 229 5.11 5.97 -4.44
N GLN A 230 5.67 7.17 -4.34
CA GLN A 230 4.86 8.39 -4.32
C GLN A 230 4.40 8.69 -5.73
N VAL A 231 3.09 8.92 -5.91
CA VAL A 231 2.48 9.14 -7.23
C VAL A 231 1.50 10.29 -7.18
N SER A 232 1.67 11.28 -8.06
CA SER A 232 0.77 12.42 -8.18
C SER A 232 0.93 13.13 -9.53
N GLY A 233 -0.14 13.67 -10.11
CA GLY A 233 -0.09 14.55 -11.29
C GLY A 233 0.76 14.03 -12.45
N GLY A 234 0.71 12.72 -12.73
CA GLY A 234 1.49 12.08 -13.78
C GLY A 234 2.99 11.88 -13.46
N ARG A 235 3.41 12.08 -12.22
CA ARG A 235 4.78 11.86 -11.74
C ARG A 235 4.83 10.75 -10.70
N ALA A 236 5.91 9.99 -10.69
CA ALA A 236 6.17 8.98 -9.68
C ALA A 236 7.62 9.07 -9.19
N SER A 237 7.83 8.82 -7.91
CA SER A 237 9.16 8.68 -7.31
C SER A 237 9.18 7.47 -6.38
N ARG A 238 10.30 6.76 -6.35
CA ARG A 238 10.53 5.69 -5.39
C ARG A 238 10.86 6.28 -4.03
N MET A 239 10.18 5.81 -2.99
CA MET A 239 10.44 6.17 -1.61
C MET A 239 11.33 5.12 -0.97
N VAL A 240 12.36 5.57 -0.28
CA VAL A 240 13.30 4.68 0.42
C VAL A 240 13.44 5.11 1.87
N LEU A 241 13.60 4.13 2.76
CA LEU A 241 14.03 4.39 4.12
C LEU A 241 15.54 4.57 4.12
N THR A 242 16.01 5.66 4.74
CA THR A 242 17.44 5.95 4.87
C THR A 242 17.83 6.12 6.32
N GLY A 243 19.04 5.73 6.66
CA GLY A 243 19.66 6.02 7.95
C GLY A 243 20.80 7.05 7.78
N LEU A 244 21.03 7.82 8.80
CA LEU A 244 22.22 8.67 8.94
C LEU A 244 23.41 7.81 9.41
N PRO A 245 24.66 8.30 9.27
CA PRO A 245 25.84 7.63 9.77
C PRO A 245 25.69 7.23 11.24
N ARG A 246 26.15 6.04 11.59
CA ARG A 246 26.06 5.54 12.95
C ARG A 246 26.97 6.33 13.89
N VAL A 247 26.45 6.72 15.02
CA VAL A 247 27.20 7.31 16.13
C VAL A 247 27.46 6.24 17.18
N GLN A 248 28.68 6.13 17.63
CA GLN A 248 29.06 5.18 18.69
C GLN A 248 29.17 5.93 20.01
N SER A 249 28.50 5.42 21.03
CA SER A 249 28.67 5.93 22.40
C SER A 249 30.11 5.72 22.88
N THR A 250 30.68 6.67 23.60
CA THR A 250 32.03 6.62 24.15
C THR A 250 32.15 5.57 25.28
N GLU A 251 31.04 5.30 25.96
CA GLU A 251 30.91 4.32 27.06
C GLU A 251 29.57 3.63 26.94
N ASN A 252 29.47 2.38 27.38
CA ASN A 252 28.18 1.65 27.42
C ASN A 252 27.33 2.04 28.63
N THR A 253 27.07 3.37 28.73
CA THR A 253 26.30 4.00 29.81
C THR A 253 25.34 5.03 29.22
N PRO A 254 24.26 5.44 29.91
CA PRO A 254 23.42 6.56 29.47
C PRO A 254 24.22 7.86 29.26
N GLU A 255 25.22 8.11 30.14
CA GLU A 255 26.08 9.29 30.06
C GLU A 255 26.94 9.30 28.80
N GLY A 256 27.40 8.14 28.36
CA GLY A 256 28.11 7.98 27.09
C GLY A 256 27.28 8.40 25.86
N TRP A 257 25.96 8.23 25.89
CA TRP A 257 25.05 8.72 24.84
C TRP A 257 24.83 10.23 24.90
N ILE A 258 24.80 10.83 26.11
CA ILE A 258 24.74 12.29 26.30
C ILE A 258 25.95 12.95 25.65
N ALA A 259 27.14 12.37 25.80
CA ALA A 259 28.39 12.91 25.24
C ALA A 259 28.43 12.99 23.71
N VAL A 260 27.57 12.23 23.01
CA VAL A 260 27.48 12.18 21.54
C VAL A 260 26.13 12.63 20.99
N ALA A 261 25.28 13.23 21.82
CA ALA A 261 23.90 13.60 21.46
C ALA A 261 23.83 14.56 20.24
N ASP A 262 24.76 15.53 20.17
CA ASP A 262 24.84 16.47 19.05
C ASP A 262 25.14 15.76 17.73
N GLN A 263 25.92 14.68 17.75
CA GLN A 263 26.20 13.86 16.55
C GLN A 263 24.98 13.06 16.11
N LEU A 264 24.14 12.59 17.04
CA LEU A 264 22.88 11.89 16.74
C LEU A 264 21.86 12.82 16.08
N SER A 265 21.94 14.13 16.36
CA SER A 265 21.02 15.14 15.84
C SER A 265 21.55 15.86 14.63
N ALA A 266 22.80 15.61 14.22
CA ALA A 266 23.41 16.26 13.06
C ALA A 266 22.84 15.72 11.74
N ASP A 267 22.52 16.63 10.82
CA ASP A 267 22.22 16.30 9.45
C ASP A 267 23.49 15.81 8.72
N SER A 268 23.33 14.89 7.80
CA SER A 268 24.40 14.37 6.96
C SER A 268 23.90 14.11 5.54
N GLU A 269 24.76 14.38 4.55
CA GLU A 269 24.53 13.99 3.17
C GLU A 269 24.94 12.52 2.91
N ASP A 270 25.69 11.92 3.82
CA ASP A 270 26.08 10.52 3.75
C ASP A 270 24.94 9.65 4.32
N LEU A 271 24.07 9.18 3.43
CA LEU A 271 22.87 8.43 3.79
C LEU A 271 23.08 6.94 3.51
N THR A 272 22.90 6.13 4.53
CA THR A 272 22.77 4.68 4.37
C THR A 272 21.35 4.36 3.92
N GLN A 273 21.17 3.91 2.67
CA GLN A 273 19.88 3.52 2.16
C GLN A 273 19.54 2.09 2.64
N TYR A 274 18.50 1.97 3.45
CA TYR A 274 17.90 0.69 3.77
C TYR A 274 16.94 0.33 2.64
N ARG A 275 17.41 -0.50 1.70
CA ARG A 275 16.49 -1.12 0.77
C ARG A 275 15.51 -1.98 1.57
N VAL A 276 14.34 -2.19 0.97
CA VAL A 276 13.23 -2.99 1.44
C VAL A 276 13.63 -4.43 1.87
N THR A 277 14.81 -4.89 1.53
CA THR A 277 15.36 -6.15 2.00
C THR A 277 16.00 -5.97 3.37
N GLY A 278 15.47 -6.63 4.39
CA GLY A 278 16.13 -6.75 5.70
C GLY A 278 17.56 -7.33 5.64
N GLN A 279 17.97 -7.79 4.45
CA GLN A 279 19.30 -8.33 4.19
C GLN A 279 20.40 -7.28 4.41
N GLN A 280 20.24 -6.05 3.88
CA GLN A 280 21.25 -5.01 4.07
C GLN A 280 21.38 -4.60 5.54
N PHE A 281 20.25 -4.51 6.25
CA PHE A 281 20.24 -4.28 7.70
C PHE A 281 20.91 -5.44 8.47
N ALA A 282 20.62 -6.69 8.09
CA ALA A 282 21.26 -7.86 8.66
C ALA A 282 22.76 -7.88 8.38
N ASP A 283 23.19 -7.57 7.15
CA ASP A 283 24.60 -7.52 6.75
C ASP A 283 25.37 -6.45 7.54
N GLU A 284 24.77 -5.30 7.79
CA GLU A 284 25.37 -4.23 8.61
C GLU A 284 25.44 -4.62 10.10
N MET A 285 24.38 -5.25 10.65
CA MET A 285 24.41 -5.78 12.02
C MET A 285 25.50 -6.84 12.20
N ILE A 286 25.65 -7.72 11.18
CA ILE A 286 26.67 -8.75 11.12
C ILE A 286 28.07 -8.13 11.05
N ALA A 287 28.27 -7.12 10.22
CA ALA A 287 29.54 -6.41 10.08
C ALA A 287 29.95 -5.67 11.39
N ALA A 288 28.98 -5.13 12.12
CA ALA A 288 29.21 -4.43 13.37
C ALA A 288 29.48 -5.35 14.57
N ASN A 289 29.12 -6.64 14.47
CA ASN A 289 29.26 -7.58 15.59
C ASN A 289 29.64 -8.99 15.11
N PRO A 290 30.94 -9.35 15.07
CA PRO A 290 31.40 -10.63 14.56
C PRO A 290 30.82 -11.87 15.23
N SER A 291 30.46 -11.79 16.52
CA SER A 291 29.84 -12.92 17.22
C SER A 291 28.39 -13.15 16.81
N VAL A 292 27.66 -12.10 16.38
CA VAL A 292 26.34 -12.22 15.77
C VAL A 292 26.47 -12.80 14.38
N ALA A 293 27.53 -12.43 13.63
CA ALA A 293 27.82 -12.99 12.30
C ALA A 293 27.93 -14.52 12.30
N GLU A 294 28.58 -15.08 13.32
CA GLU A 294 28.79 -16.52 13.44
C GLU A 294 27.48 -17.26 13.80
N ALA A 295 26.64 -16.64 14.66
CA ALA A 295 25.33 -17.17 14.98
C ALA A 295 24.38 -17.20 13.77
N PHE A 296 24.35 -16.15 12.95
CA PHE A 296 23.52 -16.08 11.74
C PHE A 296 23.99 -17.00 10.60
N LYS A 297 25.29 -17.24 10.47
CA LYS A 297 25.83 -18.19 9.48
C LYS A 297 25.38 -19.63 9.72
N ASN A 298 25.10 -19.97 10.96
CA ASN A 298 24.70 -21.31 11.38
C ASN A 298 23.17 -21.46 11.52
N MET A 299 22.39 -20.39 11.30
CA MET A 299 20.93 -20.46 11.34
C MET A 299 20.36 -21.03 10.03
N ASN A 300 19.56 -22.06 10.17
CA ASN A 300 18.77 -22.56 9.04
C ASN A 300 17.65 -21.56 8.72
N PRO A 301 17.48 -21.14 7.46
CA PRO A 301 16.35 -20.26 7.09
C PRO A 301 14.96 -20.80 7.47
N ALA A 302 14.84 -22.12 7.68
CA ALA A 302 13.62 -22.74 8.17
C ALA A 302 13.33 -22.44 9.65
N ASP A 303 14.33 -22.02 10.42
CA ASP A 303 14.19 -21.73 11.85
C ASP A 303 13.70 -20.26 12.10
N LEU A 304 13.64 -19.44 11.05
CA LEU A 304 13.11 -18.07 11.09
C LEU A 304 11.59 -18.00 10.89
N GLY A 305 10.90 -19.11 10.73
CA GLY A 305 9.49 -19.20 10.40
C GLY A 305 8.69 -20.20 11.24
N ALA A 306 9.15 -20.52 12.45
CA ALA A 306 8.40 -21.34 13.40
C ALA A 306 7.65 -20.46 14.41
#